data_fe1c8cd6c49261a49efd962baaae1655
#
_entry.id   fe1c8cd6c49261a49efd962baaae1655
#
_cell.length_a   1.000
_cell.length_b   1.000
_cell.length_c   1.000
_cell.angle_alpha   90.00
_cell.angle_beta   90.00
_cell.angle_gamma   90.00
#
_symmetry.space_group_name_H-M   'P 1'
#
loop_
_entity.id
_entity.type
_entity.pdbx_description
1 polymer ?
#
loop_
_entity_poly.entity_id
_entity_poly.type
_entity_poly.pdbx_seq_one_letter_code
_entity_poly.pdbx_strand_id
1 'polypeptide(L)'
;EIGACDWSSDVCSSDLGIYCFTMRVLREALDSPYTDFGGEVIPDLLGKVEMRGFVFDQYWEDIGTVRSFFEANLSLTDDVPPFNFFDGGNPVYSRARFLPASKINGMVMRRGIIAGGCIITECEFERVVIGVRSMIAKGTFFRNVVMMGGDLFENDEDRARNEDLQRPDIGVGENCVIENAIIDKNARIGDNVRLSPEGKPDMYQSGDIIVRDGVLIVMKNGVVPSGTVV
;
A
#
# COMPACT_ATOMS: atom_id res chain seq x y z
N GLU A 1 24.15 -28.91 -12.48
CA GLU A 1 22.92 -29.50 -13.05
C GLU A 1 21.77 -29.01 -12.18
N ILE A 2 21.03 -28.02 -12.65
CA ILE A 2 19.80 -27.59 -12.01
C ILE A 2 18.75 -28.61 -12.45
N GLY A 3 18.28 -29.44 -11.50
CA GLY A 3 17.21 -30.39 -11.77
C GLY A 3 16.00 -29.68 -12.36
N ALA A 4 15.36 -30.27 -13.36
CA ALA A 4 14.15 -29.77 -13.93
C ALA A 4 13.10 -29.63 -12.82
N CYS A 5 12.68 -28.40 -12.51
CA CYS A 5 11.57 -28.14 -11.62
C CYS A 5 10.31 -28.71 -12.25
N ASP A 6 9.61 -29.56 -11.53
CA ASP A 6 8.29 -30.03 -11.93
C ASP A 6 7.28 -28.90 -11.70
N TRP A 7 6.93 -28.20 -12.77
CA TRP A 7 5.98 -27.08 -12.77
C TRP A 7 4.54 -27.47 -12.39
N SER A 8 4.30 -28.78 -12.19
CA SER A 8 3.00 -29.30 -11.82
C SER A 8 2.82 -29.54 -10.32
N SER A 9 3.87 -29.34 -9.52
CA SER A 9 3.80 -29.58 -8.07
C SER A 9 3.83 -28.27 -7.28
N ASP A 10 3.06 -28.21 -6.20
CA ASP A 10 3.01 -27.09 -5.22
C ASP A 10 4.37 -26.75 -4.57
N VAL A 11 5.40 -27.51 -4.87
CA VAL A 11 6.78 -27.32 -4.36
C VAL A 11 7.60 -26.37 -5.24
N CYS A 12 7.15 -26.05 -6.45
CA CYS A 12 7.77 -25.05 -7.34
C CYS A 12 7.07 -23.68 -7.25
N SER A 13 6.71 -23.25 -6.06
CA SER A 13 6.09 -21.93 -5.79
C SER A 13 7.07 -20.75 -5.88
N SER A 14 8.15 -20.85 -6.63
CA SER A 14 9.22 -19.85 -6.63
C SER A 14 9.43 -19.15 -7.97
N ASP A 15 8.41 -19.12 -8.84
CA ASP A 15 8.41 -18.21 -9.97
C ASP A 15 8.07 -16.79 -9.46
N LEU A 16 9.11 -15.94 -9.41
CA LEU A 16 8.97 -14.56 -8.96
C LEU A 16 8.28 -13.65 -10.00
N GLY A 17 7.86 -14.20 -11.14
CA GLY A 17 7.24 -13.44 -12.23
C GLY A 17 8.18 -12.46 -12.93
N ILE A 18 9.49 -12.63 -12.77
CA ILE A 18 10.51 -11.76 -13.39
C ILE A 18 11.25 -12.53 -14.47
N TYR A 19 11.09 -12.09 -15.71
CA TYR A 19 11.68 -12.75 -16.87
C TYR A 19 12.59 -11.80 -17.66
N CYS A 20 13.69 -12.33 -18.16
CA CYS A 20 14.59 -11.62 -19.06
C CYS A 20 14.69 -12.38 -20.38
N PHE A 21 14.24 -11.76 -21.47
CA PHE A 21 14.24 -12.35 -22.80
C PHE A 21 15.21 -11.64 -23.75
N THR A 22 15.81 -12.40 -24.67
CA THR A 22 16.27 -11.75 -25.90
C THR A 22 15.04 -11.34 -26.72
N MET A 23 15.13 -10.16 -27.39
CA MET A 23 13.99 -9.59 -28.10
C MET A 23 13.42 -10.53 -29.19
N ARG A 24 14.29 -11.33 -29.84
CA ARG A 24 13.85 -12.31 -30.82
C ARG A 24 12.94 -13.37 -30.19
N VAL A 25 13.41 -13.98 -29.11
CA VAL A 25 12.63 -15.03 -28.40
C VAL A 25 11.31 -14.45 -27.84
N LEU A 26 11.34 -13.25 -27.29
CA LEU A 26 10.12 -12.60 -26.80
C LEU A 26 9.08 -12.40 -27.91
N ARG A 27 9.50 -11.92 -29.08
CA ARG A 27 8.58 -11.74 -30.22
C ARG A 27 7.98 -13.04 -30.67
N GLU A 28 8.80 -14.07 -30.81
CA GLU A 28 8.33 -15.42 -31.19
C GLU A 28 7.36 -15.97 -30.14
N ALA A 29 7.62 -15.78 -28.85
CA ALA A 29 6.75 -16.22 -27.76
C ALA A 29 5.40 -15.48 -27.72
N LEU A 30 5.40 -14.18 -28.02
CA LEU A 30 4.19 -13.35 -28.07
C LEU A 30 3.35 -13.56 -29.35
N ASP A 31 3.90 -14.19 -30.39
CA ASP A 31 3.14 -14.60 -31.57
C ASP A 31 2.43 -15.95 -31.32
N SER A 32 1.77 -16.04 -30.18
CA SER A 32 1.05 -17.20 -29.68
C SER A 32 -0.32 -16.80 -29.16
N PRO A 33 -1.29 -17.72 -29.02
CA PRO A 33 -2.59 -17.41 -28.44
C PRO A 33 -2.57 -17.29 -26.91
N TYR A 34 -1.42 -17.46 -26.29
CA TYR A 34 -1.27 -17.47 -24.83
C TYR A 34 -1.38 -16.08 -24.21
N THR A 35 -1.95 -16.01 -23.01
CA THR A 35 -2.18 -14.77 -22.26
C THR A 35 -1.46 -14.72 -20.91
N ASP A 36 -1.01 -15.87 -20.41
CA ASP A 36 -0.32 -16.02 -19.14
C ASP A 36 1.14 -16.45 -19.34
N PHE A 37 2.08 -15.64 -18.86
CA PHE A 37 3.50 -15.96 -18.99
C PHE A 37 3.91 -17.18 -18.17
N GLY A 38 3.53 -17.25 -16.90
CA GLY A 38 3.92 -18.33 -15.99
C GLY A 38 3.23 -19.66 -16.31
N GLY A 39 1.93 -19.60 -16.56
CA GLY A 39 1.10 -20.78 -16.76
C GLY A 39 1.10 -21.34 -18.18
N GLU A 40 1.41 -20.54 -19.21
CA GLU A 40 1.27 -20.92 -20.60
C GLU A 40 2.54 -20.70 -21.43
N VAL A 41 3.05 -19.46 -21.50
CA VAL A 41 4.16 -19.07 -22.37
C VAL A 41 5.47 -19.75 -21.97
N ILE A 42 5.82 -19.68 -20.69
CA ILE A 42 7.08 -20.29 -20.20
C ILE A 42 7.07 -21.81 -20.32
N PRO A 43 5.99 -22.53 -19.91
CA PRO A 43 5.89 -23.96 -20.13
C PRO A 43 5.99 -24.37 -21.61
N ASP A 44 5.38 -23.61 -22.52
CA ASP A 44 5.47 -23.89 -23.96
C ASP A 44 6.88 -23.70 -24.54
N LEU A 45 7.66 -22.78 -24.00
CA LEU A 45 9.04 -22.52 -24.42
C LEU A 45 10.05 -23.55 -23.87
N LEU A 46 9.67 -24.31 -22.83
CA LEU A 46 10.56 -25.33 -22.26
C LEU A 46 11.00 -26.34 -23.32
N GLY A 47 12.32 -26.53 -23.42
CA GLY A 47 12.92 -27.42 -24.41
C GLY A 47 12.96 -26.88 -25.86
N LYS A 48 12.33 -25.74 -26.15
CA LYS A 48 12.36 -25.10 -27.48
C LYS A 48 13.42 -24.00 -27.57
N VAL A 49 13.72 -23.35 -26.44
CA VAL A 49 14.74 -22.30 -26.35
C VAL A 49 15.68 -22.54 -25.18
N GLU A 50 16.86 -21.91 -25.20
CA GLU A 50 17.76 -21.95 -24.05
C GLU A 50 17.16 -21.11 -22.92
N MET A 51 16.85 -21.76 -21.79
CA MET A 51 16.32 -21.14 -20.59
C MET A 51 17.23 -21.39 -19.40
N ARG A 52 17.41 -20.40 -18.55
CA ARG A 52 18.19 -20.51 -17.32
C ARG A 52 17.40 -19.93 -16.16
N GLY A 53 17.27 -20.71 -15.08
CA GLY A 53 16.76 -20.23 -13.81
C GLY A 53 17.84 -19.43 -13.07
N PHE A 54 17.47 -18.31 -12.50
CA PHE A 54 18.28 -17.55 -11.56
C PHE A 54 17.71 -17.76 -10.14
N VAL A 55 18.51 -18.38 -9.27
CA VAL A 55 18.10 -18.58 -7.88
C VAL A 55 18.30 -17.27 -7.12
N PHE A 56 17.20 -16.75 -6.56
CA PHE A 56 17.19 -15.55 -5.72
C PHE A 56 16.90 -15.98 -4.28
N ASP A 57 17.82 -15.71 -3.38
CA ASP A 57 17.78 -16.12 -1.96
C ASP A 57 17.65 -14.95 -0.98
N GLN A 58 17.39 -13.74 -1.51
CA GLN A 58 17.18 -12.53 -0.70
C GLN A 58 15.70 -12.30 -0.42
N TYR A 59 15.41 -11.19 0.24
CA TYR A 59 14.02 -10.81 0.56
C TYR A 59 13.18 -10.64 -0.70
N TRP A 60 12.09 -11.37 -0.75
CA TRP A 60 11.04 -11.25 -1.75
C TRP A 60 9.70 -11.39 -1.05
N GLU A 61 8.75 -10.52 -1.36
CA GLU A 61 7.40 -10.56 -0.81
C GLU A 61 6.38 -10.40 -1.92
N ASP A 62 5.45 -11.35 -2.02
CA ASP A 62 4.28 -11.22 -2.88
C ASP A 62 3.21 -10.39 -2.18
N ILE A 63 2.89 -9.23 -2.76
CA ILE A 63 1.87 -8.31 -2.26
C ILE A 63 0.54 -8.43 -3.01
N GLY A 64 0.23 -9.59 -3.55
CA GLY A 64 -0.98 -9.88 -4.32
C GLY A 64 -2.28 -9.88 -3.51
N THR A 65 -2.23 -9.89 -2.17
CA THR A 65 -3.40 -9.80 -1.29
C THR A 65 -3.41 -8.51 -0.49
N VAL A 66 -4.58 -8.12 0.05
CA VAL A 66 -4.69 -6.95 0.93
C VAL A 66 -3.83 -7.13 2.18
N ARG A 67 -3.85 -8.33 2.76
CA ARG A 67 -3.06 -8.65 3.95
C ARG A 67 -1.56 -8.55 3.67
N SER A 68 -1.06 -9.17 2.61
CA SER A 68 0.36 -9.13 2.30
C SER A 68 0.85 -7.70 1.98
N PHE A 69 0.06 -6.91 1.24
CA PHE A 69 0.34 -5.49 1.03
C PHE A 69 0.43 -4.71 2.34
N PHE A 70 -0.53 -4.92 3.25
CA PHE A 70 -0.60 -4.25 4.56
C PHE A 70 0.61 -4.59 5.43
N GLU A 71 0.91 -5.89 5.60
CA GLU A 71 2.02 -6.34 6.43
C GLU A 71 3.39 -5.95 5.84
N ALA A 72 3.57 -6.04 4.53
CA ALA A 72 4.81 -5.62 3.87
C ALA A 72 5.08 -4.11 4.09
N ASN A 73 4.05 -3.26 4.03
CA ASN A 73 4.22 -1.84 4.34
C ASN A 73 4.56 -1.61 5.82
N LEU A 74 3.85 -2.27 6.73
CA LEU A 74 4.09 -2.09 8.17
C LEU A 74 5.43 -2.68 8.63
N SER A 75 5.92 -3.75 8.03
CA SER A 75 7.23 -4.32 8.35
C SER A 75 8.39 -3.36 8.11
N LEU A 76 8.21 -2.38 7.21
CA LEU A 76 9.19 -1.31 7.00
C LEU A 76 9.39 -0.40 8.23
N THR A 77 8.44 -0.43 9.17
CA THR A 77 8.52 0.33 10.43
C THR A 77 9.22 -0.43 11.56
N ASP A 78 9.59 -1.67 11.35
CA ASP A 78 10.29 -2.49 12.35
C ASP A 78 11.71 -1.95 12.59
N ASP A 79 12.28 -2.28 13.76
CA ASP A 79 13.64 -1.81 14.14
C ASP A 79 14.69 -2.28 13.15
N VAL A 80 14.53 -3.48 12.61
CA VAL A 80 15.33 -4.04 11.49
C VAL A 80 14.35 -4.51 10.42
N PRO A 81 14.03 -3.64 9.46
CA PRO A 81 13.07 -4.00 8.40
C PRO A 81 13.68 -5.03 7.43
N PRO A 82 12.85 -5.88 6.81
CA PRO A 82 13.33 -6.88 5.85
C PRO A 82 13.90 -6.26 4.58
N PHE A 83 13.53 -5.02 4.26
CA PHE A 83 14.04 -4.23 3.14
C PHE A 83 14.57 -2.87 3.61
N ASN A 84 15.79 -2.52 3.16
CA ASN A 84 16.44 -1.27 3.55
C ASN A 84 16.28 -0.17 2.48
N PHE A 85 15.45 0.83 2.74
CA PHE A 85 15.33 2.02 1.89
C PHE A 85 16.52 2.98 1.97
N PHE A 86 17.38 2.84 2.97
CA PHE A 86 18.46 3.79 3.26
C PHE A 86 19.82 3.31 2.72
N ASP A 87 19.82 2.36 1.77
CA ASP A 87 21.03 1.91 1.09
C ASP A 87 21.41 2.89 -0.02
N GLY A 88 22.44 3.70 0.22
CA GLY A 88 22.96 4.64 -0.76
C GLY A 88 23.61 3.98 -1.99
N GLY A 89 23.97 2.69 -1.91
CA GLY A 89 24.50 1.91 -3.03
C GLY A 89 23.42 1.43 -3.99
N ASN A 90 22.18 1.29 -3.48
CA ASN A 90 21.04 0.80 -4.25
C ASN A 90 19.82 1.75 -4.07
N PRO A 91 19.88 2.98 -4.57
CA PRO A 91 18.82 3.96 -4.37
C PRO A 91 17.53 3.53 -5.08
N VAL A 92 16.39 3.66 -4.40
CA VAL A 92 15.07 3.44 -4.98
C VAL A 92 14.65 4.67 -5.76
N TYR A 93 14.64 4.59 -7.08
CA TYR A 93 14.21 5.68 -7.95
C TYR A 93 12.69 5.79 -7.96
N SER A 94 12.17 6.91 -7.46
CA SER A 94 10.75 7.22 -7.48
C SER A 94 10.51 8.58 -8.14
N ARG A 95 9.25 8.87 -8.51
CA ARG A 95 8.88 10.16 -9.07
C ARG A 95 9.17 11.29 -8.07
N ALA A 96 10.02 12.22 -8.42
CA ALA A 96 10.24 13.45 -7.64
C ALA A 96 8.95 14.29 -7.57
N ARG A 97 8.54 14.67 -6.36
CA ARG A 97 7.29 15.44 -6.14
C ARG A 97 7.54 16.86 -5.65
N PHE A 98 8.78 17.23 -5.34
CA PHE A 98 9.19 18.56 -4.88
C PHE A 98 8.29 19.09 -3.73
N LEU A 99 8.02 18.24 -2.75
CA LEU A 99 7.18 18.57 -1.60
C LEU A 99 7.97 19.32 -0.53
N PRO A 100 7.32 20.18 0.25
CA PRO A 100 7.93 20.73 1.45
C PRO A 100 8.19 19.65 2.49
N ALA A 101 9.00 19.93 3.49
CA ALA A 101 9.12 19.08 4.67
C ALA A 101 7.76 18.93 5.36
N SER A 102 7.55 17.78 6.04
CA SER A 102 6.34 17.58 6.83
C SER A 102 6.35 18.47 8.08
N LYS A 103 5.21 19.10 8.38
CA LYS A 103 5.00 19.95 9.56
C LYS A 103 4.33 19.15 10.66
N ILE A 104 5.00 19.03 11.79
CA ILE A 104 4.51 18.30 12.96
C ILE A 104 4.25 19.30 14.10
N ASN A 105 2.98 19.39 14.53
CA ASN A 105 2.53 20.29 15.61
C ASN A 105 2.21 19.47 16.89
N GLY A 106 3.17 18.74 17.41
CA GLY A 106 2.97 17.81 18.53
C GLY A 106 2.54 16.42 18.05
N MET A 107 3.31 15.41 18.46
CA MET A 107 3.01 14.02 18.11
C MET A 107 3.76 13.09 19.05
N VAL A 108 3.12 11.99 19.42
CA VAL A 108 3.78 10.82 20.01
C VAL A 108 3.77 9.71 18.98
N MET A 109 4.93 9.19 18.60
CA MET A 109 5.02 8.12 17.61
C MET A 109 5.93 6.99 18.09
N ARG A 110 5.43 5.76 17.95
CA ARG A 110 6.20 4.54 18.16
C ARG A 110 6.19 3.74 16.86
N ARG A 111 7.35 3.62 16.25
CA ARG A 111 7.54 2.96 14.95
C ARG A 111 6.68 3.59 13.84
N GLY A 112 7.30 4.26 12.93
CA GLY A 112 6.55 4.83 11.81
C GLY A 112 7.43 5.51 10.78
N ILE A 113 6.85 5.66 9.59
CA ILE A 113 7.45 6.36 8.46
C ILE A 113 6.48 7.46 8.03
N ILE A 114 6.98 8.69 7.89
CA ILE A 114 6.19 9.84 7.42
C ILE A 114 6.84 10.40 6.17
N ALA A 115 6.09 10.43 5.08
CA ALA A 115 6.53 11.03 3.83
C ALA A 115 6.47 12.57 3.83
N GLY A 116 6.98 13.19 2.77
CA GLY A 116 7.03 14.65 2.65
C GLY A 116 5.65 15.31 2.45
N GLY A 117 5.54 16.58 2.86
CA GLY A 117 4.35 17.40 2.64
C GLY A 117 3.18 17.14 3.58
N CYS A 118 3.37 16.43 4.68
CA CYS A 118 2.31 16.17 5.66
C CYS A 118 2.14 17.32 6.64
N ILE A 119 0.92 17.50 7.16
CA ILE A 119 0.64 18.33 8.34
C ILE A 119 -0.08 17.45 9.35
N ILE A 120 0.55 17.27 10.54
CA ILE A 120 0.07 16.39 11.60
C ILE A 120 0.04 17.19 12.89
N THR A 121 -1.10 17.20 13.58
CA THR A 121 -1.31 18.02 14.76
C THR A 121 -1.80 17.17 15.93
N GLU A 122 -1.04 17.18 17.04
CA GLU A 122 -1.39 16.57 18.33
C GLU A 122 -1.95 15.15 18.21
N CYS A 123 -1.21 14.25 17.54
CA CYS A 123 -1.60 12.89 17.27
C CYS A 123 -0.78 11.87 18.06
N GLU A 124 -1.31 10.66 18.21
CA GLU A 124 -0.59 9.51 18.75
C GLU A 124 -0.60 8.36 17.72
N PHE A 125 0.59 7.86 17.36
CA PHE A 125 0.76 6.83 16.34
C PHE A 125 1.57 5.65 16.85
N GLU A 126 1.10 4.46 16.53
CA GLU A 126 1.76 3.19 16.79
C GLU A 126 1.81 2.33 15.53
N ARG A 127 3.01 2.08 15.01
CA ARG A 127 3.27 1.27 13.82
C ARG A 127 2.49 1.76 12.59
N VAL A 128 2.94 2.88 11.99
CA VAL A 128 2.22 3.55 10.90
C VAL A 128 3.12 3.87 9.72
N VAL A 129 2.54 3.87 8.52
CA VAL A 129 3.14 4.43 7.31
C VAL A 129 2.23 5.54 6.80
N ILE A 130 2.73 6.77 6.82
CA ILE A 130 1.98 7.96 6.40
C ILE A 130 2.52 8.47 5.06
N GLY A 131 1.70 8.38 4.03
CA GLY A 131 2.00 8.80 2.67
C GLY A 131 2.06 10.32 2.50
N VAL A 132 2.45 10.73 1.30
CA VAL A 132 2.68 12.16 0.98
C VAL A 132 1.41 13.01 1.11
N ARG A 133 1.55 14.26 1.52
CA ARG A 133 0.46 15.25 1.66
C ARG A 133 -0.66 14.84 2.61
N SER A 134 -0.38 13.96 3.56
CA SER A 134 -1.38 13.59 4.56
C SER A 134 -1.66 14.74 5.51
N MET A 135 -2.94 15.03 5.70
CA MET A 135 -3.45 16.01 6.64
C MET A 135 -4.15 15.25 7.76
N ILE A 136 -3.66 15.39 9.01
CA ILE A 136 -4.22 14.66 10.15
C ILE A 136 -4.42 15.65 11.29
N ALA A 137 -5.68 15.82 11.70
CA ALA A 137 -6.07 16.77 12.72
C ALA A 137 -5.86 16.21 14.14
N LYS A 138 -5.98 17.11 15.12
CA LYS A 138 -5.64 16.86 16.53
C LYS A 138 -6.49 15.76 17.18
N GLY A 139 -5.89 15.12 18.19
CA GLY A 139 -6.56 14.10 18.99
C GLY A 139 -6.71 12.75 18.29
N THR A 140 -6.13 12.58 17.11
CA THR A 140 -6.24 11.35 16.32
C THR A 140 -5.23 10.31 16.79
N PHE A 141 -5.72 9.07 16.97
CA PHE A 141 -4.94 7.89 17.31
C PHE A 141 -4.94 6.88 16.16
N PHE A 142 -3.76 6.45 15.75
CA PHE A 142 -3.58 5.38 14.76
C PHE A 142 -2.78 4.22 15.33
N ARG A 143 -3.24 3.00 15.09
CA ARG A 143 -2.50 1.78 15.37
C ARG A 143 -2.54 0.82 14.18
N ASN A 144 -1.38 0.39 13.70
CA ASN A 144 -1.25 -0.43 12.49
C ASN A 144 -2.01 0.20 11.31
N VAL A 145 -1.59 1.37 10.85
CA VAL A 145 -2.26 2.09 9.76
C VAL A 145 -1.30 2.38 8.63
N VAL A 146 -1.73 2.06 7.40
CA VAL A 146 -1.08 2.49 6.17
C VAL A 146 -1.96 3.53 5.50
N MET A 147 -1.54 4.80 5.53
CA MET A 147 -2.23 5.92 4.87
C MET A 147 -1.48 6.29 3.59
N MET A 148 -2.13 6.17 2.44
CA MET A 148 -1.52 6.40 1.12
C MET A 148 -1.32 7.89 0.78
N GLY A 149 -1.97 8.78 1.53
CA GLY A 149 -1.84 10.23 1.41
C GLY A 149 -2.71 10.88 0.33
N GLY A 150 -2.33 12.08 -0.10
CA GLY A 150 -3.07 12.88 -1.07
C GLY A 150 -2.33 13.07 -2.40
N ASP A 151 -3.08 13.18 -3.50
CA ASP A 151 -2.52 13.52 -4.80
C ASP A 151 -2.30 15.03 -4.96
N LEU A 152 -3.02 15.85 -4.17
CA LEU A 152 -2.95 17.31 -4.18
C LEU A 152 -3.12 17.88 -2.76
N PHE A 153 -2.83 19.17 -2.59
CA PHE A 153 -3.31 19.96 -1.46
C PHE A 153 -4.58 20.69 -1.87
N GLU A 154 -5.61 20.65 -1.03
CA GLU A 154 -6.83 21.44 -1.25
C GLU A 154 -6.57 22.92 -0.93
N ASN A 155 -7.03 23.79 -1.82
CA ASN A 155 -7.02 25.24 -1.64
C ASN A 155 -8.33 25.71 -0.98
N ASP A 156 -8.47 27.03 -0.78
CA ASP A 156 -9.65 27.60 -0.10
C ASP A 156 -10.94 27.41 -0.91
N GLU A 157 -10.87 27.40 -2.26
CA GLU A 157 -12.02 27.13 -3.13
C GLU A 157 -12.45 25.66 -3.03
N ASP A 158 -11.49 24.73 -2.94
CA ASP A 158 -11.79 23.31 -2.76
C ASP A 158 -12.49 23.07 -1.41
N ARG A 159 -12.02 23.72 -0.34
CA ARG A 159 -12.60 23.61 1.00
C ARG A 159 -14.00 24.21 1.07
N ALA A 160 -14.21 25.39 0.49
CA ALA A 160 -15.55 25.99 0.41
C ALA A 160 -16.53 25.06 -0.33
N ARG A 161 -16.07 24.42 -1.43
CA ARG A 161 -16.86 23.41 -2.13
C ARG A 161 -17.14 22.18 -1.28
N ASN A 162 -16.21 21.76 -0.42
CA ASN A 162 -16.43 20.64 0.48
C ASN A 162 -17.48 20.96 1.54
N GLU A 163 -17.49 22.21 2.08
CA GLU A 163 -18.53 22.70 2.97
C GLU A 163 -19.91 22.68 2.30
N ASP A 164 -20.03 23.21 1.08
CA ASP A 164 -21.29 23.18 0.31
C ASP A 164 -21.79 21.75 0.07
N LEU A 165 -20.89 20.82 -0.17
CA LEU A 165 -21.20 19.40 -0.37
C LEU A 165 -21.35 18.61 0.94
N GLN A 166 -21.19 19.26 2.09
CA GLN A 166 -21.22 18.63 3.42
C GLN A 166 -20.31 17.40 3.54
N ARG A 167 -19.12 17.47 2.96
CA ARG A 167 -18.13 16.40 3.00
C ARG A 167 -16.84 16.88 3.67
N PRO A 168 -16.10 16.00 4.37
CA PRO A 168 -14.78 16.34 4.93
C PRO A 168 -13.75 16.73 3.86
N ASP A 169 -12.71 17.47 4.25
CA ASP A 169 -11.53 17.71 3.45
C ASP A 169 -10.71 16.41 3.27
N ILE A 170 -9.79 16.40 2.29
CA ILE A 170 -8.86 15.27 2.12
C ILE A 170 -7.98 15.15 3.37
N GLY A 171 -8.03 13.97 4.00
CA GLY A 171 -7.27 13.68 5.20
C GLY A 171 -8.11 13.07 6.29
N VAL A 172 -7.72 13.30 7.53
CA VAL A 172 -8.39 12.76 8.73
C VAL A 172 -8.69 13.89 9.70
N GLY A 173 -9.94 13.99 10.09
CA GLY A 173 -10.48 14.97 11.01
C GLY A 173 -10.01 14.77 12.46
N GLU A 174 -10.64 15.51 13.37
CA GLU A 174 -10.28 15.53 14.78
C GLU A 174 -10.80 14.30 15.55
N ASN A 175 -10.05 13.91 16.61
CA ASN A 175 -10.43 12.90 17.59
C ASN A 175 -10.81 11.53 16.98
N CYS A 176 -10.16 11.14 15.89
CA CYS A 176 -10.38 9.85 15.24
C CYS A 176 -9.56 8.73 15.91
N VAL A 177 -10.10 7.53 15.90
CA VAL A 177 -9.40 6.30 16.30
C VAL A 177 -9.48 5.31 15.17
N ILE A 178 -8.33 4.98 14.56
CA ILE A 178 -8.26 4.10 13.39
C ILE A 178 -7.22 3.01 13.66
N GLU A 179 -7.64 1.76 13.51
CA GLU A 179 -6.82 0.61 13.82
C GLU A 179 -6.88 -0.45 12.72
N ASN A 180 -5.74 -1.09 12.45
CA ASN A 180 -5.60 -2.19 11.48
C ASN A 180 -6.22 -1.84 10.11
N ALA A 181 -5.81 -0.70 9.55
CA ALA A 181 -6.47 -0.12 8.39
C ALA A 181 -5.51 0.36 7.31
N ILE A 182 -6.00 0.31 6.08
CA ILE A 182 -5.45 1.02 4.92
C ILE A 182 -6.37 2.19 4.62
N ILE A 183 -5.83 3.40 4.59
CA ILE A 183 -6.52 4.61 4.13
C ILE A 183 -5.96 4.93 2.76
N ASP A 184 -6.74 4.64 1.71
CA ASP A 184 -6.29 4.85 0.35
C ASP A 184 -6.27 6.34 -0.02
N LYS A 185 -5.77 6.65 -1.20
CA LYS A 185 -5.48 8.02 -1.63
C LYS A 185 -6.72 8.91 -1.66
N ASN A 186 -6.51 10.16 -1.23
CA ASN A 186 -7.53 11.20 -1.23
C ASN A 186 -8.76 10.86 -0.39
N ALA A 187 -8.66 9.91 0.54
CA ALA A 187 -9.74 9.62 1.47
C ALA A 187 -10.06 10.85 2.34
N ARG A 188 -11.34 11.02 2.64
CA ARG A 188 -11.94 12.13 3.37
C ARG A 188 -12.61 11.60 4.62
N ILE A 189 -11.97 11.70 5.75
CA ILE A 189 -12.45 11.17 7.01
C ILE A 189 -12.79 12.34 7.93
N GLY A 190 -14.04 12.41 8.34
CA GLY A 190 -14.55 13.48 9.23
C GLY A 190 -14.08 13.32 10.68
N ASP A 191 -14.64 14.13 11.56
CA ASP A 191 -14.28 14.14 12.98
C ASP A 191 -14.93 13.01 13.77
N ASN A 192 -14.30 12.62 14.90
CA ASN A 192 -14.84 11.65 15.86
C ASN A 192 -15.16 10.28 15.23
N VAL A 193 -14.41 9.88 14.21
CA VAL A 193 -14.56 8.61 13.50
C VAL A 193 -13.81 7.49 14.24
N ARG A 194 -14.43 6.30 14.33
CA ARG A 194 -13.81 5.10 14.90
C ARG A 194 -13.86 3.96 13.89
N LEU A 195 -12.71 3.50 13.44
CA LEU A 195 -12.59 2.44 12.44
C LEU A 195 -11.72 1.30 12.94
N SER A 196 -12.28 0.09 12.94
CA SER A 196 -11.56 -1.14 13.24
C SER A 196 -12.19 -2.31 12.49
N PRO A 197 -11.41 -3.28 11.97
CA PRO A 197 -11.96 -4.50 11.40
C PRO A 197 -12.47 -5.47 12.46
N GLU A 198 -12.27 -5.19 13.76
CA GLU A 198 -12.63 -6.10 14.85
C GLU A 198 -14.13 -6.42 14.85
N GLY A 199 -14.46 -7.71 14.93
CA GLY A 199 -15.86 -8.18 14.90
C GLY A 199 -16.57 -8.07 13.55
N LYS A 200 -15.89 -7.63 12.50
CA LYS A 200 -16.47 -7.58 11.13
C LYS A 200 -16.13 -8.87 10.37
N PRO A 201 -17.08 -9.39 9.58
CA PRO A 201 -16.78 -10.50 8.69
C PRO A 201 -15.86 -10.05 7.56
N ASP A 202 -15.14 -10.98 6.97
CA ASP A 202 -14.48 -10.74 5.70
C ASP A 202 -15.54 -10.41 4.62
N MET A 203 -15.17 -9.57 3.64
CA MET A 203 -16.12 -9.05 2.64
C MET A 203 -17.18 -8.06 3.21
N TYR A 204 -17.02 -7.58 4.47
CA TYR A 204 -17.84 -6.49 4.97
C TYR A 204 -17.71 -5.24 4.08
N GLN A 205 -18.84 -4.54 3.87
CA GLN A 205 -18.85 -3.26 3.14
C GLN A 205 -19.91 -2.33 3.72
N SER A 206 -19.54 -1.07 3.94
CA SER A 206 -20.44 0.00 4.35
C SER A 206 -19.97 1.32 3.73
N GLY A 207 -20.72 1.82 2.73
CA GLY A 207 -20.29 2.98 1.94
C GLY A 207 -18.92 2.74 1.30
N ASP A 208 -17.99 3.64 1.57
CA ASP A 208 -16.61 3.59 1.05
C ASP A 208 -15.64 2.85 1.98
N ILE A 209 -16.15 2.09 2.93
CA ILE A 209 -15.38 1.26 3.86
C ILE A 209 -15.60 -0.21 3.53
N ILE A 210 -14.53 -0.96 3.42
CA ILE A 210 -14.57 -2.41 3.21
C ILE A 210 -13.61 -3.12 4.17
N VAL A 211 -13.87 -4.40 4.47
CA VAL A 211 -12.92 -5.29 5.16
C VAL A 211 -12.57 -6.43 4.23
N ARG A 212 -11.26 -6.67 4.07
CA ARG A 212 -10.70 -7.77 3.28
C ARG A 212 -9.50 -8.35 4.02
N ASP A 213 -9.41 -9.64 4.08
CA ASP A 213 -8.31 -10.36 4.74
C ASP A 213 -8.07 -9.87 6.18
N GLY A 214 -9.15 -9.46 6.90
CA GLY A 214 -9.08 -8.91 8.24
C GLY A 214 -8.43 -7.51 8.34
N VAL A 215 -8.33 -6.76 7.23
CA VAL A 215 -7.86 -5.37 7.20
C VAL A 215 -9.02 -4.47 6.77
N LEU A 216 -9.23 -3.37 7.50
CA LEU A 216 -10.19 -2.35 7.10
C LEU A 216 -9.58 -1.44 6.03
N ILE A 217 -10.34 -1.11 5.02
CA ILE A 217 -9.90 -0.24 3.92
C ILE A 217 -10.90 0.90 3.76
N VAL A 218 -10.41 2.14 3.84
CA VAL A 218 -11.13 3.29 3.30
C VAL A 218 -10.70 3.45 1.85
N MET A 219 -11.65 3.32 0.93
CA MET A 219 -11.37 3.29 -0.51
C MET A 219 -10.82 4.63 -1.02
N LYS A 220 -10.14 4.59 -2.16
CA LYS A 220 -9.64 5.78 -2.85
C LYS A 220 -10.77 6.79 -3.11
N ASN A 221 -10.54 8.06 -2.76
CA ASN A 221 -11.51 9.15 -2.79
C ASN A 221 -12.75 8.91 -1.90
N GLY A 222 -12.70 7.89 -1.04
CA GLY A 222 -13.81 7.53 -0.15
C GLY A 222 -14.13 8.62 0.86
N VAL A 223 -15.41 8.75 1.20
CA VAL A 223 -15.92 9.71 2.16
C VAL A 223 -16.47 9.00 3.38
N VAL A 224 -15.90 9.29 4.54
CA VAL A 224 -16.33 8.78 5.83
C VAL A 224 -16.87 9.95 6.66
N PRO A 225 -18.19 10.08 6.84
CA PRO A 225 -18.78 11.18 7.59
C PRO A 225 -18.33 11.21 9.05
N SER A 226 -18.37 12.41 9.66
CA SER A 226 -18.07 12.58 11.09
C SER A 226 -18.96 11.68 11.96
N GLY A 227 -18.38 11.15 13.04
CA GLY A 227 -19.07 10.26 13.98
C GLY A 227 -19.30 8.83 13.50
N THR A 228 -18.77 8.44 12.32
CA THR A 228 -18.87 7.06 11.83
C THR A 228 -18.16 6.09 12.77
N VAL A 229 -18.81 4.97 13.07
CA VAL A 229 -18.25 3.86 13.88
C VAL A 229 -18.42 2.55 13.12
N VAL A 230 -17.29 1.92 12.79
CA VAL A 230 -17.22 0.63 12.12
C VAL A 230 -16.28 -0.31 12.87
#